data_00818a60b9c6fc602c67e3e13e5655ab
#
_entry.id   00818a60b9c6fc602c67e3e13e5655ab
#
_cell.length_a   1.000
_cell.length_b   1.000
_cell.length_c   1.000
_cell.angle_alpha   90.00
_cell.angle_beta   90.00
_cell.angle_gamma   90.00
#
_symmetry.space_group_name_H-M   'P 1'
#
loop_
_entity.id
_entity.type
_entity.pdbx_description
1 polymer ?
#
loop_
_entity_poly.entity_id
_entity_poly.type
_entity_poly.pdbx_seq_one_letter_code
_entity_poly.pdbx_strand_id
1 'polypeptide(L)'
;MNKNIIITISIFILLIIFSKKLYFNKWIGYESIPNTYIFDEHDYPFVGYSFRKTGIPTGWSTMEIYKQLSDKKQRTTSINYNGISITSDHNLPSLKNKNDFNYPVTYVTDIDIGKGTETIRIVQPFFDHPIFGSWLFSLNIKNANTFDEIKPSEYRQIALYLSITTGLLLFLFSYLLFKNIFVSFLSFIIYSTVPEYILMSRFSLLENILIPLSLLTFSSILISQKYKDNRNSLFLVLAGITSGLAFLTKESGIFIYLTSLIILFSQKINFKKIIIFTTPFILLSAIYYGYMYYLSPDLFFKLLFDQANREWFGPLSFFYQIVQPNFSGFPKSGYWLFGVISLFSLYIKNQKKYINLFIPFVVYLFIFLFMGGLNYPWYYLPFIPYIVIASSVMIYKTLTSPDLSKLILFYLLIFSSSFYWGYFVYHSNQNNYLVFRLSLVISIALFFIKKIKKLKFSNILWYIFFIVILLQIYQWNNQGLLYIISNWNHLSSNFSFPI
;
A
#
# COMPACT_ATOMS: atom_id res chain seq x y z
N MET A 1 -34.93 -21.80 2.84
CA MET A 1 -33.52 -21.35 2.95
C MET A 1 -33.48 -20.14 3.86
N ASN A 2 -32.60 -20.10 4.85
CA ASN A 2 -32.54 -19.00 5.83
C ASN A 2 -32.22 -17.70 5.10
N LYS A 3 -33.00 -16.62 5.31
CA LYS A 3 -32.83 -15.32 4.67
C LYS A 3 -31.38 -14.80 4.74
N ASN A 4 -30.68 -15.06 5.85
CA ASN A 4 -29.29 -14.68 6.03
C ASN A 4 -28.33 -15.46 5.11
N ILE A 5 -28.63 -16.71 4.78
CA ILE A 5 -27.85 -17.54 3.86
C ILE A 5 -27.96 -17.00 2.43
N ILE A 6 -29.18 -16.64 2.00
CA ILE A 6 -29.42 -16.06 0.67
C ILE A 6 -28.64 -14.74 0.52
N ILE A 7 -28.73 -13.85 1.52
CA ILE A 7 -28.00 -12.59 1.52
C ILE A 7 -26.49 -12.83 1.46
N THR A 8 -25.97 -13.75 2.24
CA THR A 8 -24.52 -14.08 2.26
C THR A 8 -24.07 -14.61 0.90
N ILE A 9 -24.83 -15.54 0.29
CA ILE A 9 -24.51 -16.08 -1.04
C ILE A 9 -24.58 -14.98 -2.10
N SER A 10 -25.62 -14.14 -2.08
CA SER A 10 -25.76 -13.03 -3.05
C SER A 10 -24.59 -12.05 -2.96
N ILE A 11 -24.15 -11.73 -1.75
CA ILE A 11 -22.98 -10.87 -1.53
C ILE A 11 -21.69 -11.54 -2.00
N PHE A 12 -21.53 -12.82 -1.74
CA PHE A 12 -20.38 -13.58 -2.21
C PHE A 12 -20.32 -13.63 -3.73
N ILE A 13 -21.44 -13.84 -4.40
CA ILE A 13 -21.56 -13.80 -5.87
C ILE A 13 -21.24 -12.39 -6.40
N LEU A 14 -21.77 -11.33 -5.77
CA LEU A 14 -21.45 -9.96 -6.12
C LEU A 14 -19.97 -9.65 -5.95
N LEU A 15 -19.36 -10.10 -4.84
CA LEU A 15 -17.92 -9.94 -4.62
C LEU A 15 -17.10 -10.65 -5.71
N ILE A 16 -17.49 -11.84 -6.14
CA ILE A 16 -16.83 -12.57 -7.23
C ILE A 16 -16.97 -11.81 -8.55
N ILE A 17 -18.19 -11.39 -8.90
CA ILE A 17 -18.45 -10.63 -10.15
C ILE A 17 -17.66 -9.34 -10.17
N PHE A 18 -17.73 -8.56 -9.08
CA PHE A 18 -16.97 -7.32 -8.97
C PHE A 18 -15.46 -7.56 -8.91
N SER A 19 -15.00 -8.58 -8.18
CA SER A 19 -13.58 -8.96 -8.17
C SER A 19 -13.07 -9.28 -9.56
N LYS A 20 -13.84 -10.02 -10.37
CA LYS A 20 -13.47 -10.34 -11.76
C LYS A 20 -13.34 -9.07 -12.61
N LYS A 21 -14.31 -8.15 -12.52
CA LYS A 21 -14.25 -6.88 -13.25
C LYS A 21 -13.12 -5.97 -12.76
N LEU A 22 -12.93 -5.89 -11.45
CA LEU A 22 -11.87 -5.10 -10.82
C LEU A 22 -10.48 -5.69 -11.08
N TYR A 23 -10.40 -7.03 -11.11
CA TYR A 23 -9.21 -7.75 -11.54
C TYR A 23 -8.85 -7.39 -12.98
N PHE A 24 -9.81 -7.42 -13.90
CA PHE A 24 -9.58 -7.02 -15.29
C PHE A 24 -9.08 -5.57 -15.40
N ASN A 25 -9.68 -4.62 -14.69
CA ASN A 25 -9.22 -3.23 -14.65
C ASN A 25 -7.78 -3.10 -14.10
N LYS A 26 -7.40 -3.93 -13.15
CA LYS A 26 -6.03 -3.95 -12.61
C LYS A 26 -5.02 -4.53 -13.57
N TRP A 27 -5.43 -5.40 -14.49
CA TRP A 27 -4.56 -6.01 -15.51
C TRP A 27 -4.39 -5.13 -16.75
N ILE A 28 -5.30 -4.21 -17.04
CA ILE A 28 -5.17 -3.35 -18.22
C ILE A 28 -3.86 -2.55 -18.10
N GLY A 29 -2.97 -2.71 -19.05
CA GLY A 29 -1.73 -1.95 -19.17
C GLY A 29 -0.70 -2.20 -18.06
N TYR A 30 -0.81 -3.28 -17.26
CA TYR A 30 0.14 -3.54 -16.17
C TYR A 30 1.56 -3.82 -16.69
N GLU A 31 1.71 -4.34 -17.90
CA GLU A 31 3.01 -4.62 -18.52
C GLU A 31 3.70 -3.37 -19.04
N SER A 32 2.91 -2.39 -19.48
CA SER A 32 3.41 -1.20 -20.19
C SER A 32 3.55 0.05 -19.30
N ILE A 33 2.99 0.05 -18.09
CA ILE A 33 2.98 1.22 -17.21
C ILE A 33 3.93 1.01 -16.04
N PRO A 34 4.81 1.95 -15.79
CA PRO A 34 5.93 2.38 -16.59
C PRO A 34 7.05 1.34 -16.49
N ASN A 35 7.90 1.23 -17.49
CA ASN A 35 9.01 0.27 -17.44
C ASN A 35 10.11 0.65 -16.44
N THR A 36 10.18 1.90 -15.96
CA THR A 36 11.43 2.35 -15.33
C THR A 36 11.33 3.54 -14.38
N TYR A 37 10.14 3.93 -13.92
CA TYR A 37 10.01 5.17 -13.12
C TYR A 37 10.26 5.02 -11.63
N ILE A 38 10.20 3.81 -11.11
CA ILE A 38 10.44 3.54 -9.70
C ILE A 38 11.53 2.48 -9.66
N PHE A 39 12.77 2.87 -9.43
CA PHE A 39 13.88 1.94 -9.30
C PHE A 39 13.61 0.86 -8.27
N ASP A 40 13.03 1.23 -7.13
CA ASP A 40 12.64 0.31 -6.07
C ASP A 40 11.75 -0.84 -6.58
N GLU A 41 10.84 -0.54 -7.54
CA GLU A 41 9.97 -1.57 -8.11
C GLU A 41 10.73 -2.64 -8.89
N HIS A 42 11.82 -2.25 -9.53
CA HIS A 42 12.67 -3.16 -10.29
C HIS A 42 13.70 -3.83 -9.38
N ASP A 43 14.25 -3.08 -8.44
CA ASP A 43 15.30 -3.53 -7.54
C ASP A 43 14.81 -4.63 -6.58
N TYR A 44 13.69 -4.43 -5.88
CA TYR A 44 13.24 -5.43 -4.91
C TYR A 44 13.04 -6.82 -5.52
N PRO A 45 12.42 -7.01 -6.69
CA PRO A 45 12.35 -8.31 -7.33
C PRO A 45 13.72 -8.89 -7.68
N PHE A 46 14.69 -8.08 -8.10
CA PHE A 46 16.06 -8.53 -8.37
C PHE A 46 16.78 -8.96 -7.10
N VAL A 47 16.68 -8.20 -6.03
CA VAL A 47 17.22 -8.57 -4.70
C VAL A 47 16.69 -9.94 -4.26
N GLY A 48 15.39 -10.16 -4.40
CA GLY A 48 14.79 -11.45 -4.08
C GLY A 48 15.22 -12.57 -5.00
N TYR A 49 15.37 -12.29 -6.28
CA TYR A 49 15.82 -13.27 -7.29
C TYR A 49 17.28 -13.66 -7.06
N SER A 50 18.16 -12.69 -6.85
CA SER A 50 19.59 -12.94 -6.55
C SER A 50 19.74 -13.76 -5.28
N PHE A 51 18.97 -13.44 -4.23
CA PHE A 51 18.96 -14.23 -2.99
C PHE A 51 18.52 -15.68 -3.23
N ARG A 52 17.49 -15.92 -4.02
CA ARG A 52 17.03 -17.28 -4.37
C ARG A 52 18.08 -18.08 -5.13
N LYS A 53 18.86 -17.42 -5.98
CA LYS A 53 19.88 -18.07 -6.82
C LYS A 53 21.21 -18.29 -6.08
N THR A 54 21.63 -17.34 -5.28
CA THR A 54 22.99 -17.29 -4.71
C THR A 54 23.03 -17.47 -3.19
N GLY A 55 21.88 -17.32 -2.51
CA GLY A 55 21.82 -17.22 -1.05
C GLY A 55 22.20 -15.85 -0.51
N ILE A 56 22.64 -14.91 -1.36
CA ILE A 56 23.10 -13.57 -0.94
C ILE A 56 22.31 -12.52 -1.71
N PRO A 57 21.64 -11.59 -1.01
CA PRO A 57 20.90 -10.53 -1.69
C PRO A 57 21.84 -9.56 -2.41
N THR A 58 21.52 -9.24 -3.65
CA THR A 58 22.26 -8.30 -4.50
C THR A 58 21.26 -7.32 -5.09
N GLY A 59 21.51 -6.04 -4.98
CA GLY A 59 20.59 -5.01 -5.45
C GLY A 59 21.19 -3.61 -5.54
N TRP A 60 20.41 -2.68 -6.05
CA TRP A 60 20.76 -1.28 -6.15
C TRP A 60 20.63 -0.56 -4.81
N SER A 61 21.65 0.20 -4.43
CA SER A 61 21.62 1.00 -3.21
C SER A 61 22.19 2.40 -3.42
N THR A 62 21.52 3.38 -2.83
CA THR A 62 21.99 4.77 -2.74
C THR A 62 22.64 5.10 -1.41
N MET A 63 22.73 4.12 -0.49
CA MET A 63 23.26 4.37 0.84
C MET A 63 24.75 4.74 0.80
N GLU A 64 25.09 5.81 1.52
CA GLU A 64 26.44 6.39 1.48
C GLU A 64 27.50 5.43 2.01
N ILE A 65 27.13 4.58 2.98
CA ILE A 65 28.05 3.59 3.54
C ILE A 65 28.59 2.61 2.49
N TYR A 66 27.79 2.24 1.49
CA TYR A 66 28.26 1.38 0.41
C TYR A 66 29.29 2.10 -0.48
N LYS A 67 29.15 3.40 -0.72
CA LYS A 67 30.17 4.19 -1.42
C LYS A 67 31.47 4.21 -0.63
N GLN A 68 31.42 4.57 0.65
CA GLN A 68 32.61 4.68 1.50
C GLN A 68 33.38 3.36 1.65
N LEU A 69 32.65 2.23 1.70
CA LEU A 69 33.28 0.91 1.85
C LEU A 69 33.76 0.35 0.51
N SER A 70 33.08 0.67 -0.61
CA SER A 70 33.42 0.15 -1.95
C SER A 70 34.64 0.84 -2.55
N ASP A 71 34.88 2.11 -2.27
CA ASP A 71 36.03 2.87 -2.81
C ASP A 71 37.39 2.26 -2.38
N LYS A 72 37.40 1.38 -1.39
CA LYS A 72 38.59 0.65 -0.95
C LYS A 72 38.92 -0.61 -1.75
N LYS A 73 37.97 -1.13 -2.57
CA LYS A 73 38.15 -2.37 -3.36
C LYS A 73 37.46 -2.28 -4.73
N GLN A 74 37.86 -1.31 -5.56
CA GLN A 74 37.37 -1.17 -6.92
C GLN A 74 37.90 -2.26 -7.85
N ARG A 75 37.02 -2.89 -8.64
CA ARG A 75 37.39 -3.95 -9.62
C ARG A 75 36.38 -4.04 -10.77
N THR A 76 36.88 -4.27 -11.97
CA THR A 76 36.08 -4.29 -13.23
C THR A 76 35.93 -5.70 -13.81
N THR A 77 34.73 -6.26 -13.95
CA THR A 77 34.36 -7.28 -14.99
C THR A 77 32.91 -7.72 -14.90
N SER A 78 32.38 -8.27 -15.99
CA SER A 78 31.10 -8.99 -15.97
C SER A 78 31.28 -10.34 -15.29
N ILE A 79 30.40 -10.68 -14.35
CA ILE A 79 30.46 -11.93 -13.62
C ILE A 79 29.15 -12.68 -13.78
N ASN A 80 29.30 -13.93 -14.16
CA ASN A 80 28.21 -14.89 -14.06
C ASN A 80 28.35 -15.62 -12.73
N TYR A 81 27.53 -15.23 -11.74
CA TYR A 81 27.52 -15.90 -10.46
C TYR A 81 26.23 -16.72 -10.32
N ASN A 82 26.37 -18.05 -10.32
CA ASN A 82 25.25 -18.99 -10.20
C ASN A 82 24.10 -18.69 -11.18
N GLY A 83 24.43 -18.27 -12.40
CA GLY A 83 23.45 -17.96 -13.46
C GLY A 83 22.90 -16.52 -13.44
N ILE A 84 23.43 -15.65 -12.58
CA ILE A 84 23.17 -14.20 -12.62
C ILE A 84 24.41 -13.52 -13.17
N SER A 85 24.28 -12.89 -14.34
CA SER A 85 25.32 -12.03 -14.88
C SER A 85 25.15 -10.61 -14.32
N ILE A 86 26.22 -10.09 -13.73
CA ILE A 86 26.30 -8.70 -13.29
C ILE A 86 27.42 -8.05 -14.09
N THR A 87 27.05 -7.15 -14.97
CA THR A 87 28.02 -6.36 -15.73
C THR A 87 28.54 -5.25 -14.80
N SER A 88 29.82 -5.21 -14.55
CA SER A 88 30.41 -4.20 -13.68
C SER A 88 31.83 -3.88 -14.11
N ASP A 89 32.28 -2.69 -13.77
CA ASP A 89 33.67 -2.28 -13.86
C ASP A 89 34.52 -2.81 -12.70
N HIS A 90 34.03 -3.76 -11.92
CA HIS A 90 34.70 -4.24 -10.71
C HIS A 90 34.70 -5.77 -10.61
N ASN A 91 35.85 -6.39 -10.34
CA ASN A 91 35.97 -7.83 -10.13
C ASN A 91 35.32 -8.26 -8.81
N LEU A 92 34.45 -9.29 -8.84
CA LEU A 92 33.94 -9.93 -7.64
C LEU A 92 35.06 -10.68 -6.90
N PRO A 93 35.17 -10.50 -5.58
CA PRO A 93 35.87 -11.48 -4.77
C PRO A 93 35.12 -12.80 -4.80
N SER A 94 35.83 -13.91 -4.63
CA SER A 94 35.23 -15.23 -4.52
C SER A 94 34.26 -15.24 -3.33
N LEU A 95 32.97 -15.48 -3.61
CA LEU A 95 31.92 -15.55 -2.58
C LEU A 95 32.10 -16.73 -1.60
N LYS A 96 33.14 -17.58 -1.81
CA LYS A 96 33.50 -18.65 -0.90
C LYS A 96 34.27 -18.13 0.32
N ASN A 97 34.79 -16.92 0.30
CA ASN A 97 35.56 -16.37 1.42
C ASN A 97 34.69 -15.41 2.24
N LYS A 98 34.34 -15.82 3.47
CA LYS A 98 33.52 -15.07 4.41
C LYS A 98 34.06 -13.66 4.70
N ASN A 99 35.37 -13.46 4.66
CA ASN A 99 36.02 -12.17 4.89
C ASN A 99 35.80 -11.17 3.76
N ASP A 100 35.30 -11.63 2.62
CA ASP A 100 35.01 -10.74 1.49
C ASP A 100 33.73 -9.92 1.71
N PHE A 101 32.82 -10.35 2.61
CA PHE A 101 31.57 -9.64 2.91
C PHE A 101 31.72 -8.54 3.98
N ASN A 102 32.89 -8.41 4.61
CA ASN A 102 33.17 -7.27 5.48
C ASN A 102 33.25 -5.95 4.70
N TYR A 103 33.47 -6.05 3.38
CA TYR A 103 33.43 -4.93 2.46
C TYR A 103 32.47 -5.26 1.32
N PRO A 104 31.37 -4.51 1.17
CA PRO A 104 30.43 -4.78 0.10
C PRO A 104 31.13 -4.67 -1.25
N VAL A 105 30.79 -5.61 -2.11
CA VAL A 105 31.21 -5.55 -3.50
C VAL A 105 30.25 -4.65 -4.24
N THR A 106 30.78 -3.72 -5.01
CA THR A 106 30.02 -2.77 -5.79
C THR A 106 30.23 -3.02 -7.27
N TYR A 107 29.14 -3.03 -7.99
CA TYR A 107 29.09 -3.12 -9.45
C TYR A 107 28.51 -1.82 -10.00
N VAL A 108 29.06 -1.34 -11.10
CA VAL A 108 28.51 -0.22 -11.87
C VAL A 108 27.94 -0.80 -13.15
N THR A 109 26.70 -0.50 -13.44
CA THR A 109 26.04 -0.93 -14.67
C THR A 109 25.19 0.19 -15.24
N ASP A 110 25.12 0.23 -16.55
CA ASP A 110 24.26 1.15 -17.27
C ASP A 110 22.91 0.52 -17.52
N ILE A 111 21.84 1.22 -17.15
CA ILE A 111 20.46 0.78 -17.40
C ILE A 111 19.74 1.83 -18.25
N ASP A 112 18.94 1.32 -19.21
CA ASP A 112 18.01 2.15 -19.95
C ASP A 112 16.76 2.40 -19.12
N ILE A 113 16.57 3.65 -18.71
CA ILE A 113 15.40 4.12 -17.94
C ILE A 113 14.29 4.67 -18.84
N GLY A 114 14.36 4.45 -20.15
CA GLY A 114 13.40 4.99 -21.11
C GLY A 114 13.48 6.49 -21.38
N LYS A 115 14.41 7.18 -20.71
CA LYS A 115 14.79 8.60 -20.93
C LYS A 115 16.27 8.78 -21.26
N GLY A 116 16.96 7.68 -21.42
CA GLY A 116 18.40 7.60 -21.59
C GLY A 116 19.02 6.55 -20.69
N THR A 117 20.32 6.36 -20.81
CA THR A 117 21.08 5.42 -20.00
C THR A 117 21.52 6.09 -18.71
N GLU A 118 21.21 5.48 -17.57
CA GLU A 118 21.75 5.87 -16.26
C GLU A 118 22.71 4.83 -15.72
N THR A 119 23.81 5.28 -15.14
CA THR A 119 24.78 4.42 -14.47
C THR A 119 24.35 4.22 -13.03
N ILE A 120 24.07 2.99 -12.66
CA ILE A 120 23.65 2.62 -11.30
C ILE A 120 24.68 1.78 -10.59
N ARG A 121 24.65 1.81 -9.26
CA ARG A 121 25.52 1.05 -8.39
C ARG A 121 24.74 -0.11 -7.76
N ILE A 122 25.14 -1.35 -8.07
CA ILE A 122 24.61 -2.57 -7.48
C ILE A 122 25.58 -3.05 -6.39
N VAL A 123 25.05 -3.44 -5.26
CA VAL A 123 25.84 -3.85 -4.07
C VAL A 123 25.52 -5.27 -3.65
N GLN A 124 26.53 -5.93 -3.04
CA GLN A 124 26.41 -7.26 -2.50
C GLN A 124 27.28 -7.39 -1.23
N PRO A 125 26.72 -7.79 -0.07
CA PRO A 125 25.29 -8.07 0.14
C PRO A 125 24.47 -6.78 0.23
N PHE A 126 23.21 -6.86 -0.24
CA PHE A 126 22.24 -5.79 -0.12
C PHE A 126 21.44 -5.93 1.19
N PHE A 127 21.50 -4.91 2.04
CA PHE A 127 20.84 -4.92 3.36
C PHE A 127 19.96 -3.68 3.61
N ASP A 128 19.64 -2.91 2.56
CA ASP A 128 18.83 -1.70 2.74
C ASP A 128 17.45 -2.00 3.30
N HIS A 129 16.91 -3.17 2.98
CA HIS A 129 15.64 -3.66 3.50
C HIS A 129 15.67 -5.16 3.76
N PRO A 130 14.83 -5.66 4.71
CA PRO A 130 14.65 -7.08 4.94
C PRO A 130 14.17 -7.83 3.70
N ILE A 131 14.57 -9.09 3.57
CA ILE A 131 14.52 -9.86 2.33
C ILE A 131 13.12 -10.40 1.94
N PHE A 132 12.18 -10.53 2.90
CA PHE A 132 10.94 -11.26 2.66
C PHE A 132 10.09 -10.66 1.54
N GLY A 133 9.95 -9.35 1.50
CA GLY A 133 9.18 -8.68 0.45
C GLY A 133 9.80 -8.85 -0.93
N SER A 134 11.10 -8.68 -1.03
CA SER A 134 11.89 -8.89 -2.23
C SER A 134 11.80 -10.34 -2.71
N TRP A 135 11.95 -11.29 -1.79
CA TRP A 135 11.79 -12.72 -2.08
C TRP A 135 10.41 -13.03 -2.65
N LEU A 136 9.35 -12.49 -2.07
CA LEU A 136 7.98 -12.69 -2.53
C LEU A 136 7.77 -12.18 -3.95
N PHE A 137 8.21 -10.97 -4.28
CA PHE A 137 8.09 -10.43 -5.64
C PHE A 137 8.90 -11.20 -6.67
N SER A 138 9.98 -11.84 -6.27
CA SER A 138 10.83 -12.62 -7.16
C SER A 138 10.25 -13.95 -7.61
N LEU A 139 9.18 -14.46 -6.96
CA LEU A 139 8.70 -15.84 -7.13
C LEU A 139 8.35 -16.20 -8.59
N ASN A 140 7.86 -15.24 -9.36
CA ASN A 140 7.48 -15.46 -10.76
C ASN A 140 8.61 -15.18 -11.76
N ILE A 141 9.76 -14.66 -11.31
CA ILE A 141 10.92 -14.46 -12.17
C ILE A 141 11.52 -15.83 -12.49
N LYS A 142 11.56 -16.17 -13.77
CA LYS A 142 12.02 -17.50 -14.23
C LYS A 142 13.49 -17.51 -14.55
N ASN A 143 13.90 -16.65 -15.47
CA ASN A 143 15.26 -16.60 -15.99
C ASN A 143 15.66 -15.14 -16.23
N ALA A 144 16.60 -14.66 -15.45
CA ALA A 144 17.28 -13.40 -15.69
C ALA A 144 18.78 -13.63 -15.43
N ASN A 145 19.62 -13.09 -16.29
CA ASN A 145 21.07 -13.17 -16.14
C ASN A 145 21.64 -11.85 -15.64
N THR A 146 20.96 -10.75 -15.94
CA THR A 146 21.38 -9.39 -15.55
C THR A 146 20.27 -8.66 -14.81
N PHE A 147 20.61 -7.52 -14.24
CA PHE A 147 19.66 -6.67 -13.50
C PHE A 147 18.51 -6.17 -14.39
N ASP A 148 18.81 -5.83 -15.63
CA ASP A 148 17.87 -5.27 -16.62
C ASP A 148 17.01 -6.32 -17.33
N GLU A 149 17.36 -7.61 -17.26
CA GLU A 149 16.59 -8.69 -17.90
C GLU A 149 15.28 -9.02 -17.15
N ILE A 150 15.10 -8.55 -15.94
CA ILE A 150 13.88 -8.80 -15.15
C ILE A 150 12.70 -8.05 -15.77
N LYS A 151 11.63 -8.78 -16.06
CA LYS A 151 10.46 -8.21 -16.76
C LYS A 151 9.38 -7.75 -15.77
N PRO A 152 8.85 -6.52 -15.91
CA PRO A 152 7.70 -6.04 -15.13
C PRO A 152 6.52 -7.01 -15.16
N SER A 153 6.25 -7.67 -16.28
CA SER A 153 5.19 -8.67 -16.41
C SER A 153 5.34 -9.87 -15.46
N GLU A 154 6.56 -10.20 -15.05
CA GLU A 154 6.80 -11.32 -14.13
C GLU A 154 6.57 -10.91 -12.67
N TYR A 155 7.23 -9.87 -12.21
CA TYR A 155 7.16 -9.49 -10.78
C TYR A 155 5.87 -8.74 -10.40
N ARG A 156 5.25 -7.99 -11.31
CA ARG A 156 3.97 -7.30 -11.04
C ARG A 156 2.79 -8.24 -10.86
N GLN A 157 2.85 -9.48 -11.36
CA GLN A 157 1.80 -10.46 -11.09
C GLN A 157 1.56 -10.67 -9.60
N ILE A 158 2.63 -10.74 -8.81
CA ILE A 158 2.51 -10.87 -7.36
C ILE A 158 1.83 -9.64 -6.75
N ALA A 159 2.20 -8.42 -7.18
CA ALA A 159 1.54 -7.20 -6.72
C ALA A 159 0.04 -7.19 -7.03
N LEU A 160 -0.36 -7.67 -8.20
CA LEU A 160 -1.77 -7.81 -8.57
C LEU A 160 -2.53 -8.78 -7.66
N TYR A 161 -1.95 -9.95 -7.36
CA TYR A 161 -2.56 -10.91 -6.42
C TYR A 161 -2.67 -10.32 -5.01
N LEU A 162 -1.62 -9.64 -4.53
CA LEU A 162 -1.64 -8.93 -3.25
C LEU A 162 -2.72 -7.84 -3.21
N SER A 163 -2.91 -7.12 -4.32
CA SER A 163 -3.93 -6.09 -4.44
C SER A 163 -5.35 -6.65 -4.33
N ILE A 164 -5.63 -7.81 -4.95
CA ILE A 164 -6.92 -8.49 -4.82
C ILE A 164 -7.12 -8.97 -3.38
N THR A 165 -6.10 -9.61 -2.82
CA THR A 165 -6.10 -10.07 -1.43
C THR A 165 -6.35 -8.91 -0.47
N THR A 166 -5.72 -7.77 -0.70
CA THR A 166 -5.95 -6.53 0.08
C THR A 166 -7.40 -6.09 0.03
N GLY A 167 -8.02 -6.08 -1.15
CA GLY A 167 -9.44 -5.74 -1.29
C GLY A 167 -10.35 -6.66 -0.47
N LEU A 168 -10.12 -7.97 -0.53
CA LEU A 168 -10.88 -8.97 0.25
C LEU A 168 -10.64 -8.82 1.76
N LEU A 169 -9.40 -8.58 2.17
CA LEU A 169 -9.07 -8.34 3.57
C LEU A 169 -9.63 -7.02 4.09
N LEU A 170 -9.71 -5.97 3.26
CA LEU A 170 -10.41 -4.73 3.59
C LEU A 170 -11.89 -4.96 3.87
N PHE A 171 -12.54 -5.76 3.02
CA PHE A 171 -13.92 -6.17 3.27
C PHE A 171 -14.05 -6.89 4.60
N LEU A 172 -13.21 -7.91 4.85
CA LEU A 172 -13.23 -8.69 6.09
C LEU A 172 -12.99 -7.83 7.32
N PHE A 173 -11.93 -7.03 7.31
CA PHE A 173 -11.54 -6.19 8.45
C PHE A 173 -12.61 -5.14 8.77
N SER A 174 -13.14 -4.47 7.74
CA SER A 174 -14.24 -3.53 7.89
C SER A 174 -15.50 -4.20 8.48
N TYR A 175 -15.83 -5.44 8.03
CA TYR A 175 -16.93 -6.21 8.57
C TYR A 175 -16.70 -6.60 10.03
N LEU A 176 -15.49 -6.98 10.38
CA LEU A 176 -15.14 -7.33 11.76
C LEU A 176 -15.30 -6.13 12.69
N LEU A 177 -14.92 -4.92 12.23
CA LEU A 177 -15.03 -3.68 13.00
C LEU A 177 -16.48 -3.20 13.19
N PHE A 178 -17.26 -3.19 12.13
CA PHE A 178 -18.56 -2.47 12.13
C PHE A 178 -19.78 -3.36 12.03
N LYS A 179 -19.64 -4.64 11.72
CA LYS A 179 -20.74 -5.60 11.46
C LYS A 179 -21.75 -5.04 10.43
N ASN A 180 -21.28 -4.23 9.52
CA ASN A 180 -22.09 -3.59 8.48
C ASN A 180 -21.54 -3.97 7.11
N ILE A 181 -22.31 -4.78 6.39
CA ILE A 181 -21.93 -5.33 5.10
C ILE A 181 -21.82 -4.28 4.01
N PHE A 182 -22.66 -3.24 4.07
CA PHE A 182 -22.64 -2.15 3.11
C PHE A 182 -21.31 -1.35 3.24
N VAL A 183 -20.90 -1.01 4.47
CA VAL A 183 -19.63 -0.33 4.73
C VAL A 183 -18.46 -1.20 4.24
N SER A 184 -18.52 -2.51 4.47
CA SER A 184 -17.47 -3.44 4.05
C SER A 184 -17.36 -3.54 2.54
N PHE A 185 -18.49 -3.64 1.86
CA PHE A 185 -18.56 -3.68 0.41
C PHE A 185 -18.10 -2.36 -0.22
N LEU A 186 -18.51 -1.23 0.36
CA LEU A 186 -18.07 0.08 -0.10
C LEU A 186 -16.56 0.27 0.08
N SER A 187 -15.97 -0.25 1.17
CA SER A 187 -14.51 -0.21 1.36
C SER A 187 -13.78 -1.00 0.27
N PHE A 188 -14.30 -2.18 -0.07
CA PHE A 188 -13.77 -2.98 -1.18
C PHE A 188 -13.89 -2.24 -2.53
N ILE A 189 -15.05 -1.63 -2.81
CA ILE A 189 -15.29 -0.89 -4.06
C ILE A 189 -14.36 0.33 -4.16
N ILE A 190 -14.26 1.16 -3.12
CA ILE A 190 -13.41 2.36 -3.13
C ILE A 190 -11.96 1.98 -3.42
N TYR A 191 -11.41 1.00 -2.69
CA TYR A 191 -10.04 0.54 -2.91
C TYR A 191 -9.81 0.01 -4.33
N SER A 192 -10.83 -0.60 -4.93
CA SER A 192 -10.73 -1.27 -6.21
C SER A 192 -11.13 -0.42 -7.41
N THR A 193 -11.58 0.82 -7.20
CA THR A 193 -12.08 1.70 -8.27
C THR A 193 -11.43 3.06 -8.31
N VAL A 194 -10.86 3.52 -7.21
CA VAL A 194 -10.15 4.81 -7.18
C VAL A 194 -8.86 4.69 -7.98
N PRO A 195 -8.64 5.52 -9.02
CA PRO A 195 -7.54 5.34 -9.97
C PRO A 195 -6.17 5.24 -9.33
N GLU A 196 -5.84 6.14 -8.42
CA GLU A 196 -4.53 6.12 -7.75
C GLU A 196 -4.30 4.86 -6.90
N TYR A 197 -5.35 4.30 -6.26
CA TYR A 197 -5.21 3.06 -5.49
C TYR A 197 -4.98 1.85 -6.40
N ILE A 198 -5.63 1.85 -7.59
CA ILE A 198 -5.41 0.81 -8.58
C ILE A 198 -3.98 0.88 -9.11
N LEU A 199 -3.52 2.07 -9.50
CA LEU A 199 -2.18 2.25 -10.07
C LEU A 199 -1.09 1.88 -9.06
N MET A 200 -1.14 2.46 -7.87
CA MET A 200 -0.13 2.20 -6.85
C MET A 200 -0.09 0.73 -6.40
N SER A 201 -1.22 0.03 -6.41
CA SER A 201 -1.28 -1.38 -6.02
C SER A 201 -0.72 -2.35 -7.07
N ARG A 202 -0.34 -1.88 -8.27
CA ARG A 202 0.28 -2.69 -9.33
C ARG A 202 1.78 -2.82 -9.19
N PHE A 203 2.40 -1.86 -8.52
CA PHE A 203 3.84 -1.81 -8.40
C PHE A 203 4.36 -2.81 -7.36
N SER A 204 5.52 -3.38 -7.63
CA SER A 204 6.20 -4.32 -6.72
C SER A 204 6.92 -3.57 -5.59
N LEU A 205 6.17 -2.75 -4.88
CA LEU A 205 6.63 -1.95 -3.75
C LEU A 205 6.39 -2.71 -2.44
N LEU A 206 7.34 -2.65 -1.53
CA LEU A 206 7.28 -3.36 -0.25
C LEU A 206 6.05 -2.97 0.58
N GLU A 207 5.60 -1.73 0.47
CA GLU A 207 4.40 -1.23 1.13
C GLU A 207 3.13 -1.96 0.69
N ASN A 208 3.07 -2.43 -0.56
CA ASN A 208 1.94 -3.22 -1.07
C ASN A 208 1.83 -4.60 -0.39
N ILE A 209 2.89 -5.09 0.25
CA ILE A 209 2.87 -6.29 1.08
C ILE A 209 2.47 -5.94 2.52
N LEU A 210 2.90 -4.79 3.04
CA LEU A 210 2.55 -4.35 4.39
C LEU A 210 1.03 -4.22 4.59
N ILE A 211 0.31 -3.77 3.54
CA ILE A 211 -1.14 -3.57 3.63
C ILE A 211 -1.90 -4.85 3.94
N PRO A 212 -1.83 -5.92 3.11
CA PRO A 212 -2.55 -7.17 3.41
C PRO A 212 -2.06 -7.83 4.70
N LEU A 213 -0.77 -7.75 5.03
CA LEU A 213 -0.23 -8.27 6.29
C LEU A 213 -0.81 -7.53 7.50
N SER A 214 -0.95 -6.20 7.44
CA SER A 214 -1.58 -5.40 8.51
C SER A 214 -3.04 -5.78 8.71
N LEU A 215 -3.79 -5.88 7.62
CA LEU A 215 -5.21 -6.26 7.64
C LEU A 215 -5.41 -7.68 8.18
N LEU A 216 -4.55 -8.60 7.79
CA LEU A 216 -4.60 -9.99 8.28
C LEU A 216 -4.25 -10.06 9.77
N THR A 217 -3.20 -9.35 10.21
CA THR A 217 -2.82 -9.27 11.63
C THR A 217 -3.96 -8.73 12.48
N PHE A 218 -4.51 -7.57 12.13
CA PHE A 218 -5.57 -6.95 12.94
C PHE A 218 -6.88 -7.73 12.86
N SER A 219 -7.20 -8.33 11.71
CA SER A 219 -8.35 -9.24 11.61
C SER A 219 -8.20 -10.45 12.52
N SER A 220 -6.99 -11.05 12.55
CA SER A 220 -6.70 -12.20 13.42
C SER A 220 -6.84 -11.84 14.89
N ILE A 221 -6.36 -10.67 15.32
CA ILE A 221 -6.56 -10.17 16.68
C ILE A 221 -8.06 -9.99 17.00
N LEU A 222 -8.83 -9.36 16.10
CA LEU A 222 -10.27 -9.19 16.31
C LEU A 222 -11.03 -10.52 16.34
N ILE A 223 -10.59 -11.50 15.57
CA ILE A 223 -11.18 -12.86 15.58
C ILE A 223 -10.80 -13.60 16.86
N SER A 224 -9.54 -13.50 17.29
CA SER A 224 -9.08 -14.17 18.51
C SER A 224 -9.94 -13.82 19.73
N GLN A 225 -10.41 -12.58 19.82
CA GLN A 225 -11.24 -12.09 20.93
C GLN A 225 -12.63 -12.76 21.01
N LYS A 226 -13.11 -13.37 19.92
CA LYS A 226 -14.40 -14.05 19.89
C LYS A 226 -14.33 -15.45 20.46
N TYR A 227 -13.14 -16.03 20.53
CA TYR A 227 -12.94 -17.41 21.01
C TYR A 227 -12.34 -17.40 22.42
N LYS A 228 -12.84 -18.26 23.29
CA LYS A 228 -12.33 -18.49 24.64
C LYS A 228 -11.44 -19.73 24.74
N ASP A 229 -11.47 -20.56 23.70
CA ASP A 229 -10.76 -21.84 23.59
C ASP A 229 -9.37 -21.71 22.92
N ASN A 230 -8.74 -22.82 22.60
CA ASN A 230 -7.43 -22.88 21.96
C ASN A 230 -7.36 -22.14 20.61
N ARG A 231 -8.50 -21.93 19.94
CA ARG A 231 -8.58 -21.13 18.70
C ARG A 231 -8.15 -19.69 18.91
N ASN A 232 -8.33 -19.14 20.11
CA ASN A 232 -7.79 -17.81 20.45
C ASN A 232 -6.27 -17.78 20.25
N SER A 233 -5.54 -18.76 20.77
CA SER A 233 -4.08 -18.86 20.67
C SER A 233 -3.63 -19.02 19.22
N LEU A 234 -4.33 -19.81 18.42
CA LEU A 234 -4.01 -19.99 16.99
C LEU A 234 -4.06 -18.65 16.23
N PHE A 235 -5.10 -17.84 16.43
CA PHE A 235 -5.22 -16.53 15.78
C PHE A 235 -4.16 -15.53 16.30
N LEU A 236 -3.74 -15.63 17.56
CA LEU A 236 -2.65 -14.80 18.08
C LEU A 236 -1.29 -15.21 17.50
N VAL A 237 -1.01 -16.51 17.33
CA VAL A 237 0.18 -16.99 16.61
C VAL A 237 0.18 -16.50 15.16
N LEU A 238 -0.96 -16.62 14.46
CA LEU A 238 -1.10 -16.11 13.09
C LEU A 238 -0.84 -14.60 13.02
N ALA A 239 -1.36 -13.83 13.97
CA ALA A 239 -1.10 -12.39 14.07
C ALA A 239 0.39 -12.10 14.33
N GLY A 240 1.05 -12.89 15.19
CA GLY A 240 2.48 -12.79 15.46
C GLY A 240 3.34 -13.09 14.22
N ILE A 241 3.00 -14.16 13.49
CA ILE A 241 3.68 -14.52 12.24
C ILE A 241 3.52 -13.41 11.21
N THR A 242 2.30 -12.95 10.96
CA THR A 242 2.03 -11.92 9.94
C THR A 242 2.66 -10.57 10.28
N SER A 243 2.73 -10.20 11.56
CA SER A 243 3.46 -9.00 11.99
C SER A 243 4.97 -9.16 11.83
N GLY A 244 5.52 -10.36 12.09
CA GLY A 244 6.92 -10.69 11.85
C GLY A 244 7.27 -10.61 10.35
N LEU A 245 6.46 -11.20 9.49
CA LEU A 245 6.63 -11.13 8.04
C LEU A 245 6.54 -9.68 7.52
N ALA A 246 5.70 -8.86 8.11
CA ALA A 246 5.62 -7.44 7.77
C ALA A 246 6.92 -6.70 8.12
N PHE A 247 7.48 -6.95 9.30
CA PHE A 247 8.77 -6.41 9.69
C PHE A 247 9.91 -6.92 8.80
N LEU A 248 9.87 -8.20 8.39
CA LEU A 248 10.80 -8.78 7.43
C LEU A 248 10.57 -8.32 5.98
N THR A 249 9.50 -7.60 5.71
CA THR A 249 9.26 -6.94 4.42
C THR A 249 9.93 -5.58 4.38
N LYS A 250 9.74 -4.79 5.43
CA LYS A 250 10.32 -3.44 5.58
C LYS A 250 10.33 -3.07 7.07
N GLU A 251 11.36 -2.36 7.51
CA GLU A 251 11.53 -1.97 8.92
C GLU A 251 10.32 -1.19 9.45
N SER A 252 9.73 -0.35 8.61
CA SER A 252 8.49 0.37 8.95
C SER A 252 7.32 -0.55 9.29
N GLY A 253 7.35 -1.83 8.85
CA GLY A 253 6.37 -2.86 9.22
C GLY A 253 6.26 -3.12 10.73
N ILE A 254 7.24 -2.64 11.53
CA ILE A 254 7.16 -2.65 13.00
C ILE A 254 5.88 -1.98 13.52
N PHE A 255 5.26 -1.06 12.75
CA PHE A 255 4.01 -0.41 13.16
C PHE A 255 2.89 -1.41 13.42
N ILE A 256 2.87 -2.53 12.67
CA ILE A 256 1.85 -3.57 12.80
C ILE A 256 1.99 -4.28 14.15
N TYR A 257 3.22 -4.61 14.53
CA TYR A 257 3.51 -5.22 15.82
C TYR A 257 3.18 -4.27 16.99
N LEU A 258 3.66 -3.02 16.95
CA LEU A 258 3.39 -2.02 17.98
C LEU A 258 1.89 -1.70 18.12
N THR A 259 1.20 -1.51 17.01
CA THR A 259 -0.26 -1.33 16.99
C THR A 259 -0.97 -2.51 17.66
N SER A 260 -0.56 -3.73 17.33
CA SER A 260 -1.14 -4.95 17.90
C SER A 260 -0.94 -5.02 19.41
N LEU A 261 0.25 -4.70 19.90
CA LEU A 261 0.52 -4.61 21.34
C LEU A 261 -0.38 -3.59 22.02
N ILE A 262 -0.49 -2.36 21.48
CA ILE A 262 -1.36 -1.32 22.02
C ILE A 262 -2.81 -1.80 22.09
N ILE A 263 -3.32 -2.47 21.03
CA ILE A 263 -4.67 -3.02 21.02
C ILE A 263 -4.82 -4.11 22.09
N LEU A 264 -3.89 -5.06 22.19
CA LEU A 264 -3.94 -6.15 23.17
C LEU A 264 -3.87 -5.62 24.62
N PHE A 265 -3.00 -4.64 24.90
CA PHE A 265 -2.90 -4.00 26.21
C PHE A 265 -4.17 -3.18 26.55
N SER A 266 -4.69 -2.41 25.61
CA SER A 266 -5.92 -1.61 25.82
C SER A 266 -7.13 -2.48 26.19
N GLN A 267 -7.14 -3.72 25.72
CA GLN A 267 -8.18 -4.72 25.97
C GLN A 267 -7.91 -5.58 27.21
N LYS A 268 -6.85 -5.28 27.98
CA LYS A 268 -6.46 -6.01 29.19
C LYS A 268 -6.29 -7.52 28.97
N ILE A 269 -5.73 -7.90 27.82
CA ILE A 269 -5.46 -9.29 27.46
C ILE A 269 -4.39 -9.86 28.39
N ASN A 270 -4.56 -11.13 28.84
CA ASN A 270 -3.62 -11.81 29.72
C ASN A 270 -2.20 -11.84 29.10
N PHE A 271 -1.19 -11.60 29.93
CA PHE A 271 0.24 -11.56 29.55
C PHE A 271 0.71 -12.82 28.80
N LYS A 272 0.23 -14.02 29.20
CA LYS A 272 0.52 -15.26 28.47
C LYS A 272 0.11 -15.20 27.00
N LYS A 273 -1.00 -14.55 26.68
CA LYS A 273 -1.48 -14.36 25.29
C LYS A 273 -0.65 -13.34 24.53
N ILE A 274 -0.12 -12.34 25.22
CA ILE A 274 0.83 -11.38 24.64
C ILE A 274 2.13 -12.11 24.27
N ILE A 275 2.62 -13.00 25.12
CA ILE A 275 3.79 -13.85 24.81
C ILE A 275 3.51 -14.71 23.57
N ILE A 276 2.33 -15.38 23.49
CA ILE A 276 1.96 -16.20 22.33
C ILE A 276 1.98 -15.38 21.03
N PHE A 277 1.52 -14.13 21.06
CA PHE A 277 1.58 -13.20 19.92
C PHE A 277 3.02 -12.77 19.60
N THR A 278 3.80 -12.42 20.62
CA THR A 278 5.15 -11.83 20.47
C THR A 278 6.21 -12.85 20.05
N THR A 279 6.09 -14.09 20.49
CA THR A 279 7.11 -15.14 20.22
C THR A 279 7.37 -15.36 18.73
N PRO A 280 6.36 -15.55 17.85
CA PRO A 280 6.62 -15.72 16.42
C PRO A 280 7.26 -14.48 15.78
N PHE A 281 6.89 -13.28 16.21
CA PHE A 281 7.50 -12.03 15.74
C PHE A 281 8.99 -11.99 16.07
N ILE A 282 9.35 -12.26 17.33
CA ILE A 282 10.75 -12.24 17.77
C ILE A 282 11.57 -13.32 17.05
N LEU A 283 11.06 -14.55 16.91
CA LEU A 283 11.76 -15.64 16.24
C LEU A 283 12.08 -15.30 14.78
N LEU A 284 11.09 -14.81 14.03
CA LEU A 284 11.28 -14.41 12.63
C LEU A 284 12.29 -13.27 12.51
N SER A 285 12.17 -12.25 13.35
CA SER A 285 13.11 -11.12 13.37
C SER A 285 14.53 -11.58 13.70
N ALA A 286 14.69 -12.44 14.73
CA ALA A 286 15.99 -12.93 15.15
C ALA A 286 16.69 -13.78 14.06
N ILE A 287 15.93 -14.60 13.32
CA ILE A 287 16.49 -15.39 12.20
C ILE A 287 17.07 -14.46 11.13
N TYR A 288 16.36 -13.42 10.75
CA TYR A 288 16.81 -12.50 9.70
C TYR A 288 18.00 -11.65 10.16
N TYR A 289 17.88 -10.98 11.31
CA TYR A 289 18.97 -10.14 11.81
C TYR A 289 20.21 -10.95 12.19
N GLY A 290 20.02 -12.18 12.69
CA GLY A 290 21.11 -13.12 12.91
C GLY A 290 21.80 -13.52 11.60
N TYR A 291 21.05 -13.71 10.52
CA TYR A 291 21.60 -13.97 9.19
C TYR A 291 22.41 -12.77 8.66
N MET A 292 21.90 -11.55 8.75
CA MET A 292 22.62 -10.35 8.33
C MET A 292 23.91 -10.17 9.14
N TYR A 293 23.82 -10.29 10.47
CA TYR A 293 24.98 -10.22 11.35
C TYR A 293 26.02 -11.30 11.02
N TYR A 294 25.57 -12.52 10.73
CA TYR A 294 26.46 -13.62 10.33
C TYR A 294 27.19 -13.32 9.02
N LEU A 295 26.52 -12.72 8.03
CA LEU A 295 27.14 -12.40 6.75
C LEU A 295 28.19 -11.28 6.88
N SER A 296 27.84 -10.18 7.52
CA SER A 296 28.75 -9.03 7.67
C SER A 296 28.38 -8.17 8.88
N PRO A 297 29.00 -8.44 10.07
CA PRO A 297 28.70 -7.66 11.28
C PRO A 297 28.95 -6.18 11.14
N ASP A 298 30.08 -5.79 10.53
CA ASP A 298 30.46 -4.37 10.38
C ASP A 298 29.50 -3.62 9.48
N LEU A 299 29.14 -4.21 8.34
CA LEU A 299 28.19 -3.63 7.41
C LEU A 299 26.79 -3.53 8.03
N PHE A 300 26.38 -4.56 8.77
CA PHE A 300 25.09 -4.59 9.44
C PHE A 300 24.92 -3.37 10.38
N PHE A 301 25.87 -3.14 11.29
CA PHE A 301 25.79 -2.02 12.22
C PHE A 301 25.87 -0.67 11.51
N LYS A 302 26.79 -0.52 10.55
CA LYS A 302 26.95 0.73 9.81
C LYS A 302 25.69 1.09 9.02
N LEU A 303 25.04 0.11 8.38
CA LEU A 303 23.77 0.33 7.67
C LEU A 303 22.62 0.72 8.60
N LEU A 304 22.50 0.10 9.78
CA LEU A 304 21.50 0.52 10.75
C LEU A 304 21.66 1.99 11.16
N PHE A 305 22.90 2.45 11.35
CA PHE A 305 23.17 3.86 11.66
C PHE A 305 22.91 4.78 10.47
N ASP A 306 23.27 4.37 9.26
CA ASP A 306 23.07 5.15 8.03
C ASP A 306 21.57 5.30 7.71
N GLN A 307 20.81 4.22 7.89
CA GLN A 307 19.34 4.24 7.80
C GLN A 307 18.69 5.21 8.80
N ALA A 308 19.23 5.31 10.02
CA ALA A 308 18.72 6.21 11.04
C ALA A 308 19.05 7.69 10.76
N ASN A 309 20.04 7.97 9.93
CA ASN A 309 20.52 9.32 9.59
C ASN A 309 20.00 9.82 8.23
N ARG A 310 18.94 9.21 7.66
CA ARG A 310 18.33 9.67 6.42
C ARG A 310 17.81 11.10 6.53
N GLU A 311 17.77 11.79 5.39
CA GLU A 311 17.20 13.13 5.29
C GLU A 311 15.79 13.20 5.90
N TRP A 312 15.55 14.26 6.66
CA TRP A 312 14.29 14.50 7.34
C TRP A 312 13.53 15.67 6.74
N PHE A 313 12.35 15.40 6.19
CA PHE A 313 11.48 16.42 5.59
C PHE A 313 10.61 17.17 6.61
N GLY A 314 10.73 16.84 7.89
CA GLY A 314 10.03 17.50 8.98
C GLY A 314 8.62 16.97 9.26
N PRO A 315 8.06 17.33 10.44
CA PRO A 315 6.80 16.77 10.91
C PRO A 315 5.57 17.22 10.11
N LEU A 316 5.68 18.33 9.36
CA LEU A 316 4.58 18.84 8.54
C LEU A 316 4.51 18.17 7.15
N SER A 317 5.51 17.36 6.77
CA SER A 317 5.56 16.70 5.47
C SER A 317 4.31 15.89 5.16
N PHE A 318 3.78 15.16 6.13
CA PHE A 318 2.54 14.39 5.99
C PHE A 318 1.35 15.26 5.59
N PHE A 319 1.12 16.36 6.30
CA PHE A 319 -0.01 17.25 6.02
C PHE A 319 0.16 17.97 4.68
N TYR A 320 1.36 18.43 4.41
CA TYR A 320 1.69 19.06 3.14
C TYR A 320 1.38 18.11 1.97
N GLN A 321 1.82 16.87 2.05
CA GLN A 321 1.58 15.87 1.04
C GLN A 321 0.09 15.49 0.88
N ILE A 322 -0.69 15.47 1.95
CA ILE A 322 -2.14 15.18 1.85
C ILE A 322 -2.88 16.28 1.11
N VAL A 323 -2.47 17.54 1.28
CA VAL A 323 -3.14 18.70 0.68
C VAL A 323 -2.67 18.96 -0.75
N GLN A 324 -1.45 18.58 -1.09
CA GLN A 324 -0.95 18.75 -2.46
C GLN A 324 -1.76 17.96 -3.49
N PRO A 325 -2.09 18.57 -4.66
CA PRO A 325 -2.88 17.90 -5.69
C PRO A 325 -2.13 16.76 -6.41
N ASN A 326 -0.81 16.72 -6.28
CA ASN A 326 0.05 15.75 -6.96
C ASN A 326 0.93 15.01 -5.96
N PHE A 327 1.02 13.70 -6.07
CA PHE A 327 1.98 12.84 -5.42
C PHE A 327 3.20 12.70 -6.33
N SER A 328 4.25 13.47 -6.16
CA SER A 328 5.44 13.32 -7.00
C SER A 328 5.07 12.93 -8.45
N GLY A 329 4.13 13.68 -9.05
CA GLY A 329 3.63 13.38 -10.37
C GLY A 329 2.37 12.51 -10.47
N PHE A 330 1.92 11.81 -9.42
CA PHE A 330 0.63 11.12 -9.45
C PHE A 330 -0.49 12.05 -8.99
N PRO A 331 -1.58 12.18 -9.78
CA PRO A 331 -2.72 12.96 -9.34
C PRO A 331 -3.38 12.30 -8.12
N LYS A 332 -3.60 13.09 -7.09
CA LYS A 332 -4.37 12.68 -5.91
C LYS A 332 -5.84 12.99 -6.08
N SER A 333 -6.66 12.06 -5.67
CA SER A 333 -8.08 12.33 -5.49
C SER A 333 -8.39 12.93 -4.12
N GLY A 334 -9.55 13.57 -4.02
CA GLY A 334 -10.05 14.06 -2.75
C GLY A 334 -10.35 12.98 -1.71
N TYR A 335 -10.26 11.69 -2.07
CA TYR A 335 -10.44 10.57 -1.15
C TYR A 335 -9.42 10.58 -0.01
N TRP A 336 -8.18 11.03 -0.26
CA TRP A 336 -7.16 11.14 0.78
C TRP A 336 -7.58 12.11 1.89
N LEU A 337 -7.87 13.34 1.51
CA LEU A 337 -8.28 14.37 2.47
C LEU A 337 -9.61 14.02 3.13
N PHE A 338 -10.58 13.54 2.34
CA PHE A 338 -11.87 13.10 2.85
C PHE A 338 -11.73 11.97 3.88
N GLY A 339 -10.88 10.99 3.59
CA GLY A 339 -10.66 9.84 4.47
C GLY A 339 -9.99 10.24 5.78
N VAL A 340 -8.98 11.12 5.74
CA VAL A 340 -8.32 11.64 6.94
C VAL A 340 -9.29 12.45 7.80
N ILE A 341 -10.01 13.42 7.21
CA ILE A 341 -11.02 14.20 7.94
C ILE A 341 -12.09 13.28 8.53
N SER A 342 -12.54 12.28 7.75
CA SER A 342 -13.52 11.30 8.21
C SER A 342 -13.01 10.50 9.40
N LEU A 343 -11.77 10.01 9.35
CA LEU A 343 -11.16 9.21 10.41
C LEU A 343 -11.10 9.97 11.72
N PHE A 344 -10.58 11.20 11.70
CA PHE A 344 -10.51 12.04 12.89
C PHE A 344 -11.91 12.42 13.42
N SER A 345 -12.82 12.82 12.54
CA SER A 345 -14.21 13.15 12.92
C SER A 345 -14.93 11.96 13.55
N LEU A 346 -14.75 10.75 13.02
CA LEU A 346 -15.34 9.54 13.56
C LEU A 346 -14.78 9.21 14.94
N TYR A 347 -13.45 9.31 15.11
CA TYR A 347 -12.78 9.04 16.38
C TYR A 347 -13.18 10.03 17.47
N ILE A 348 -13.17 11.33 17.19
CA ILE A 348 -13.61 12.37 18.14
C ILE A 348 -15.05 12.13 18.59
N LYS A 349 -15.94 11.74 17.67
CA LYS A 349 -17.34 11.49 17.97
C LYS A 349 -17.59 10.24 18.83
N ASN A 350 -16.81 9.18 18.67
CA ASN A 350 -16.94 7.93 19.45
C ASN A 350 -15.63 7.16 19.47
N GLN A 351 -14.76 7.49 20.43
CA GLN A 351 -13.43 6.88 20.57
C GLN A 351 -13.51 5.35 20.69
N LYS A 352 -14.35 4.82 21.58
CA LYS A 352 -14.44 3.37 21.81
C LYS A 352 -14.78 2.58 20.55
N LYS A 353 -15.63 3.13 19.68
CA LYS A 353 -16.05 2.47 18.45
C LYS A 353 -14.98 2.48 17.37
N TYR A 354 -14.21 3.56 17.28
CA TYR A 354 -13.29 3.79 16.15
C TYR A 354 -11.82 3.63 16.51
N ILE A 355 -11.51 3.28 17.76
CA ILE A 355 -10.13 3.16 18.25
C ILE A 355 -9.31 2.15 17.44
N ASN A 356 -9.87 0.98 17.10
CA ASN A 356 -9.20 -0.06 16.33
C ASN A 356 -8.97 0.32 14.84
N LEU A 357 -9.62 1.38 14.36
CA LEU A 357 -9.37 1.97 13.05
C LEU A 357 -8.35 3.12 13.16
N PHE A 358 -8.38 3.86 14.26
CA PHE A 358 -7.59 5.06 14.48
C PHE A 358 -6.15 4.76 14.94
N ILE A 359 -5.96 3.81 15.86
CA ILE A 359 -4.63 3.47 16.40
C ILE A 359 -3.64 3.05 15.29
N PRO A 360 -3.97 2.14 14.37
CA PRO A 360 -3.03 1.75 13.32
C PRO A 360 -2.57 2.93 12.45
N PHE A 361 -3.50 3.83 12.12
CA PHE A 361 -3.18 5.05 11.38
C PHE A 361 -2.20 5.95 12.14
N VAL A 362 -2.46 6.18 13.42
CA VAL A 362 -1.64 7.06 14.27
C VAL A 362 -0.26 6.45 14.53
N VAL A 363 -0.19 5.15 14.82
CA VAL A 363 1.10 4.47 15.04
C VAL A 363 1.95 4.50 13.78
N TYR A 364 1.34 4.24 12.60
CA TYR A 364 2.09 4.35 11.36
C TYR A 364 2.51 5.80 11.08
N LEU A 365 1.67 6.79 11.36
CA LEU A 365 2.02 8.20 11.24
C LEU A 365 3.25 8.56 12.09
N PHE A 366 3.31 8.11 13.34
CA PHE A 366 4.47 8.34 14.19
C PHE A 366 5.73 7.69 13.62
N ILE A 367 5.65 6.44 13.17
CA ILE A 367 6.80 5.74 12.58
C ILE A 367 7.24 6.45 11.29
N PHE A 368 6.29 6.81 10.42
CA PHE A 368 6.57 7.54 9.19
C PHE A 368 7.32 8.86 9.48
N LEU A 369 6.85 9.63 10.44
CA LEU A 369 7.48 10.90 10.84
C LEU A 369 8.83 10.67 11.54
N PHE A 370 8.94 9.62 12.36
CA PHE A 370 10.19 9.26 13.02
C PHE A 370 11.27 8.81 12.03
N MET A 371 10.89 8.11 10.97
CA MET A 371 11.79 7.68 9.88
C MET A 371 12.04 8.78 8.83
N GLY A 372 11.77 10.04 9.15
CA GLY A 372 12.12 11.19 8.33
C GLY A 372 11.01 11.74 7.44
N GLY A 373 9.87 11.09 7.33
CA GLY A 373 8.72 11.60 6.55
C GLY A 373 9.03 11.82 5.07
N LEU A 374 9.78 10.90 4.46
CA LEU A 374 10.21 11.00 3.07
C LEU A 374 9.03 11.18 2.11
N ASN A 375 9.21 12.05 1.10
CA ASN A 375 8.15 12.46 0.17
C ASN A 375 7.85 11.45 -0.94
N TYR A 376 8.30 10.20 -0.81
CA TYR A 376 7.99 9.17 -1.79
C TYR A 376 6.53 8.72 -1.68
N PRO A 377 5.79 8.66 -2.81
CA PRO A 377 4.34 8.36 -2.79
C PRO A 377 4.00 6.99 -2.19
N TRP A 378 4.87 6.03 -2.28
CA TRP A 378 4.63 4.68 -1.75
C TRP A 378 4.68 4.60 -0.23
N TYR A 379 5.36 5.49 0.46
CA TYR A 379 5.33 5.54 1.93
C TYR A 379 3.96 5.91 2.51
N TYR A 380 3.05 6.42 1.67
CA TYR A 380 1.67 6.72 2.09
C TYR A 380 0.72 5.53 1.92
N LEU A 381 1.14 4.46 1.22
CA LEU A 381 0.28 3.30 0.96
C LEU A 381 -0.26 2.61 2.21
N PRO A 382 0.50 2.41 3.30
CA PRO A 382 -0.03 1.81 4.53
C PRO A 382 -1.14 2.60 5.22
N PHE A 383 -1.38 3.88 4.87
CA PHE A 383 -2.53 4.65 5.35
C PHE A 383 -3.84 4.29 4.64
N ILE A 384 -3.77 3.78 3.40
CA ILE A 384 -4.94 3.53 2.53
C ILE A 384 -6.05 2.73 3.21
N PRO A 385 -5.78 1.62 3.92
CA PRO A 385 -6.85 0.84 4.54
C PRO A 385 -7.74 1.65 5.47
N TYR A 386 -7.13 2.48 6.30
CA TYR A 386 -7.82 3.26 7.32
C TYR A 386 -8.59 4.43 6.72
N ILE A 387 -8.01 5.08 5.71
CA ILE A 387 -8.61 6.15 4.92
C ILE A 387 -9.83 5.63 4.15
N VAL A 388 -9.71 4.49 3.48
CA VAL A 388 -10.77 3.87 2.69
C VAL A 388 -11.94 3.45 3.58
N ILE A 389 -11.66 2.80 4.72
CA ILE A 389 -12.70 2.37 5.64
C ILE A 389 -13.40 3.58 6.28
N ALA A 390 -12.65 4.61 6.69
CA ALA A 390 -13.22 5.84 7.24
C ALA A 390 -14.11 6.56 6.22
N SER A 391 -13.66 6.66 4.96
CA SER A 391 -14.45 7.19 3.85
C SER A 391 -15.75 6.41 3.66
N SER A 392 -15.69 5.09 3.67
CA SER A 392 -16.85 4.21 3.53
C SER A 392 -17.87 4.41 4.64
N VAL A 393 -17.41 4.50 5.91
CA VAL A 393 -18.27 4.80 7.04
C VAL A 393 -18.91 6.18 6.91
N MET A 394 -18.16 7.19 6.47
CA MET A 394 -18.67 8.55 6.32
C MET A 394 -19.69 8.64 5.18
N ILE A 395 -19.43 8.02 4.03
CA ILE A 395 -20.38 7.93 2.91
C ILE A 395 -21.65 7.20 3.36
N TYR A 396 -21.53 6.08 4.08
CA TYR A 396 -22.68 5.38 4.64
C TYR A 396 -23.49 6.28 5.61
N LYS A 397 -22.82 7.07 6.45
CA LYS A 397 -23.49 8.04 7.32
C LYS A 397 -24.13 9.19 6.55
N THR A 398 -23.53 9.66 5.47
CA THR A 398 -24.15 10.65 4.59
C THR A 398 -25.43 10.12 3.97
N LEU A 399 -25.44 8.84 3.60
CA LEU A 399 -26.62 8.17 3.05
C LEU A 399 -27.72 8.00 4.11
N THR A 400 -27.39 7.48 5.29
CA THR A 400 -28.38 7.06 6.30
C THR A 400 -28.81 8.17 7.25
N SER A 401 -27.88 9.04 7.65
CA SER A 401 -28.08 10.15 8.56
C SER A 401 -27.39 11.42 8.02
N PRO A 402 -27.92 11.98 6.90
CA PRO A 402 -27.32 13.14 6.27
C PRO A 402 -27.37 14.36 7.18
N ASP A 403 -26.29 15.12 7.12
CA ASP A 403 -26.22 16.52 7.59
C ASP A 403 -25.46 17.35 6.53
N LEU A 404 -25.61 18.67 6.64
CA LEU A 404 -25.06 19.56 5.62
C LEU A 404 -23.54 19.48 5.51
N SER A 405 -22.83 19.33 6.64
CA SER A 405 -21.38 19.25 6.64
C SER A 405 -20.87 17.98 5.95
N LYS A 406 -21.48 16.82 6.18
CA LYS A 406 -21.14 15.58 5.48
C LYS A 406 -21.43 15.67 4.00
N LEU A 407 -22.55 16.28 3.63
CA LEU A 407 -22.93 16.47 2.24
C LEU A 407 -21.93 17.38 1.51
N ILE A 408 -21.58 18.51 2.12
CA ILE A 408 -20.60 19.45 1.56
C ILE A 408 -19.24 18.74 1.38
N LEU A 409 -18.73 18.06 2.41
CA LEU A 409 -17.46 17.34 2.32
C LEU A 409 -17.49 16.26 1.23
N PHE A 410 -18.59 15.51 1.12
CA PHE A 410 -18.75 14.51 0.09
C PHE A 410 -18.69 15.14 -1.33
N TYR A 411 -19.40 16.24 -1.56
CA TYR A 411 -19.39 16.92 -2.86
C TYR A 411 -18.05 17.57 -3.17
N LEU A 412 -17.47 18.28 -2.24
CA LEU A 412 -16.20 18.99 -2.46
C LEU A 412 -15.01 18.04 -2.71
N LEU A 413 -14.99 16.88 -2.07
CA LEU A 413 -13.82 16.02 -2.11
C LEU A 413 -14.04 14.77 -2.97
N ILE A 414 -15.13 14.03 -2.77
CA ILE A 414 -15.36 12.76 -3.50
C ILE A 414 -15.95 13.00 -4.88
N PHE A 415 -17.08 13.70 -4.92
CA PHE A 415 -17.81 13.91 -6.16
C PHE A 415 -17.03 14.80 -7.14
N SER A 416 -16.45 15.90 -6.64
CA SER A 416 -15.68 16.83 -7.47
C SER A 416 -14.41 16.19 -8.04
N SER A 417 -13.68 15.38 -7.26
CA SER A 417 -12.47 14.72 -7.76
C SER A 417 -12.79 13.64 -8.78
N SER A 418 -13.83 12.85 -8.55
CA SER A 418 -14.27 11.85 -9.53
C SER A 418 -14.80 12.51 -10.81
N PHE A 419 -15.56 13.62 -10.69
CA PHE A 419 -16.00 14.42 -11.83
C PHE A 419 -14.82 14.99 -12.61
N TYR A 420 -13.81 15.54 -11.93
CA TYR A 420 -12.60 16.06 -12.56
C TYR A 420 -11.93 15.01 -13.43
N TRP A 421 -11.67 13.83 -12.88
CA TRP A 421 -11.00 12.75 -13.59
C TRP A 421 -11.85 12.13 -14.71
N GLY A 422 -13.09 11.82 -14.43
CA GLY A 422 -13.95 11.09 -15.37
C GLY A 422 -14.52 11.96 -16.46
N TYR A 423 -14.86 13.20 -16.15
CA TYR A 423 -15.53 14.07 -17.08
C TYR A 423 -14.61 15.15 -17.66
N PHE A 424 -13.90 15.87 -16.83
CA PHE A 424 -13.09 17.00 -17.28
C PHE A 424 -11.82 16.54 -17.99
N VAL A 425 -11.09 15.57 -17.42
CA VAL A 425 -9.83 15.09 -17.96
C VAL A 425 -10.06 14.11 -19.12
N TYR A 426 -10.95 13.14 -18.97
CA TYR A 426 -11.27 12.16 -20.00
C TYR A 426 -11.93 12.79 -21.24
N HIS A 427 -12.84 13.74 -21.04
CA HIS A 427 -13.51 14.46 -22.10
C HIS A 427 -12.92 15.85 -22.38
N SER A 428 -11.64 16.01 -22.33
CA SER A 428 -10.79 17.22 -22.28
C SER A 428 -11.30 18.52 -22.97
N ASN A 429 -12.31 18.45 -23.84
CA ASN A 429 -12.85 19.58 -24.59
C ASN A 429 -14.30 19.95 -24.22
N GLN A 430 -14.87 19.36 -23.18
CA GLN A 430 -16.27 19.64 -22.81
C GLN A 430 -16.36 20.41 -21.48
N ASN A 431 -16.58 21.70 -21.56
CA ASN A 431 -16.83 22.59 -20.41
C ASN A 431 -18.24 22.44 -19.81
N ASN A 432 -18.89 21.29 -19.92
CA ASN A 432 -20.26 21.13 -19.47
C ASN A 432 -20.36 20.73 -17.99
N TYR A 433 -20.42 21.71 -17.12
CA TYR A 433 -20.62 21.52 -15.68
C TYR A 433 -22.10 21.27 -15.28
N LEU A 434 -22.98 21.06 -16.23
CA LEU A 434 -24.42 20.94 -15.96
C LEU A 434 -24.72 19.75 -15.03
N VAL A 435 -24.08 18.59 -15.28
CA VAL A 435 -24.27 17.39 -14.46
C VAL A 435 -23.83 17.64 -13.01
N PHE A 436 -22.69 18.31 -12.82
CA PHE A 436 -22.20 18.65 -11.48
C PHE A 436 -23.16 19.62 -10.77
N ARG A 437 -23.56 20.69 -11.45
CA ARG A 437 -24.49 21.71 -10.91
C ARG A 437 -25.84 21.13 -10.55
N LEU A 438 -26.45 20.37 -11.46
CA LEU A 438 -27.75 19.73 -11.22
C LEU A 438 -27.68 18.74 -10.05
N SER A 439 -26.65 17.88 -10.02
CA SER A 439 -26.47 16.92 -8.94
C SER A 439 -26.35 17.61 -7.57
N LEU A 440 -25.60 18.72 -7.49
CA LEU A 440 -25.45 19.50 -6.27
C LEU A 440 -26.79 20.11 -5.82
N VAL A 441 -27.50 20.80 -6.75
CA VAL A 441 -28.79 21.45 -6.47
C VAL A 441 -29.81 20.40 -6.01
N ILE A 442 -29.95 19.29 -6.75
CA ILE A 442 -30.88 18.22 -6.40
C ILE A 442 -30.56 17.61 -5.05
N SER A 443 -29.27 17.38 -4.74
CA SER A 443 -28.87 16.84 -3.44
C SER A 443 -29.24 17.76 -2.29
N ILE A 444 -29.01 19.05 -2.44
CA ILE A 444 -29.35 20.06 -1.42
C ILE A 444 -30.88 20.13 -1.26
N ALA A 445 -31.62 20.14 -2.35
CA ALA A 445 -33.08 20.15 -2.32
C ALA A 445 -33.64 18.90 -1.61
N LEU A 446 -33.19 17.72 -2.00
CA LEU A 446 -33.62 16.47 -1.36
C LEU A 446 -33.23 16.39 0.12
N PHE A 447 -32.05 16.92 0.49
CA PHE A 447 -31.64 17.03 1.90
C PHE A 447 -32.64 17.87 2.71
N PHE A 448 -33.02 19.05 2.23
CA PHE A 448 -33.98 19.90 2.92
C PHE A 448 -35.40 19.29 2.93
N ILE A 449 -35.86 18.69 1.82
CA ILE A 449 -37.13 17.97 1.78
C ILE A 449 -37.16 16.83 2.80
N LYS A 450 -36.11 16.05 2.90
CA LYS A 450 -35.98 14.98 3.89
C LYS A 450 -36.03 15.51 5.33
N LYS A 451 -35.40 16.66 5.59
CA LYS A 451 -35.35 17.27 6.92
C LYS A 451 -36.67 17.90 7.35
N ILE A 452 -37.37 18.57 6.42
CA ILE A 452 -38.58 19.34 6.70
C ILE A 452 -39.81 18.44 6.77
N LYS A 453 -39.98 17.54 5.81
CA LYS A 453 -41.26 16.83 5.61
C LYS A 453 -41.38 15.49 6.33
N LYS A 454 -40.33 14.90 6.86
CA LYS A 454 -40.33 13.54 7.48
C LYS A 454 -41.12 12.46 6.69
N LEU A 455 -41.34 12.65 5.40
CA LEU A 455 -42.14 11.79 4.56
C LEU A 455 -41.35 10.52 4.21
N LYS A 456 -41.98 9.35 4.27
CA LYS A 456 -41.35 8.08 3.85
C LYS A 456 -40.85 8.14 2.41
N PHE A 457 -41.59 8.80 1.52
CA PHE A 457 -41.24 8.95 0.13
C PHE A 457 -39.96 9.77 -0.09
N SER A 458 -39.71 10.79 0.72
CA SER A 458 -38.48 11.60 0.62
C SER A 458 -37.22 10.77 0.98
N ASN A 459 -37.34 9.78 1.87
CA ASN A 459 -36.24 8.87 2.15
C ASN A 459 -35.92 7.96 0.96
N ILE A 460 -36.93 7.44 0.28
CA ILE A 460 -36.76 6.57 -0.89
C ILE A 460 -36.07 7.37 -2.01
N LEU A 461 -36.56 8.58 -2.32
CA LEU A 461 -35.94 9.46 -3.34
C LEU A 461 -34.48 9.78 -2.99
N TRP A 462 -34.16 10.08 -1.71
CA TRP A 462 -32.81 10.32 -1.25
C TRP A 462 -31.91 9.12 -1.51
N TYR A 463 -32.35 7.91 -1.16
CA TYR A 463 -31.56 6.68 -1.35
C TYR A 463 -31.31 6.39 -2.82
N ILE A 464 -32.36 6.46 -3.66
CA ILE A 464 -32.24 6.23 -5.10
C ILE A 464 -31.26 7.24 -5.72
N PHE A 465 -31.45 8.52 -5.43
CA PHE A 465 -30.60 9.56 -5.96
C PHE A 465 -29.14 9.41 -5.54
N PHE A 466 -28.91 9.12 -4.26
CA PHE A 466 -27.54 8.94 -3.75
C PHE A 466 -26.86 7.69 -4.34
N ILE A 467 -27.59 6.62 -4.57
CA ILE A 467 -27.09 5.43 -5.27
C ILE A 467 -26.70 5.79 -6.71
N VAL A 468 -27.53 6.54 -7.43
CA VAL A 468 -27.22 7.03 -8.79
C VAL A 468 -25.91 7.84 -8.79
N ILE A 469 -25.73 8.71 -7.80
CA ILE A 469 -24.48 9.48 -7.65
C ILE A 469 -23.28 8.55 -7.41
N LEU A 470 -23.39 7.54 -6.55
CA LEU A 470 -22.31 6.58 -6.32
C LEU A 470 -21.97 5.78 -7.58
N LEU A 471 -22.97 5.40 -8.38
CA LEU A 471 -22.76 4.73 -9.67
C LEU A 471 -22.06 5.67 -10.67
N GLN A 472 -22.44 6.95 -10.67
CA GLN A 472 -21.79 7.96 -11.53
C GLN A 472 -20.33 8.19 -11.12
N ILE A 473 -20.04 8.28 -9.82
CA ILE A 473 -18.67 8.35 -9.30
C ILE A 473 -17.85 7.14 -9.75
N TYR A 474 -18.44 5.95 -9.64
CA TYR A 474 -17.79 4.71 -10.10
C TYR A 474 -17.46 4.79 -11.60
N GLN A 475 -18.40 5.25 -12.42
CA GLN A 475 -18.18 5.39 -13.86
C GLN A 475 -17.06 6.39 -14.16
N TRP A 476 -17.04 7.55 -13.50
CA TRP A 476 -16.00 8.57 -13.68
C TRP A 476 -14.61 8.10 -13.23
N ASN A 477 -14.54 7.42 -12.10
CA ASN A 477 -13.27 6.82 -11.66
C ASN A 477 -12.72 5.83 -12.69
N ASN A 478 -13.60 5.02 -13.29
CA ASN A 478 -13.22 4.07 -14.33
C ASN A 478 -12.73 4.77 -15.61
N GLN A 479 -13.42 5.84 -16.04
CA GLN A 479 -13.00 6.68 -17.17
C GLN A 479 -11.65 7.36 -16.88
N GLY A 480 -11.47 7.91 -15.68
CA GLY A 480 -10.19 8.50 -15.25
C GLY A 480 -9.05 7.49 -15.26
N LEU A 481 -9.29 6.26 -14.80
CA LEU A 481 -8.30 5.19 -14.88
C LEU A 481 -7.89 4.88 -16.33
N LEU A 482 -8.85 4.71 -17.22
CA LEU A 482 -8.59 4.44 -18.64
C LEU A 482 -7.80 5.58 -19.28
N TYR A 483 -8.15 6.82 -18.96
CA TYR A 483 -7.39 7.98 -19.44
C TYR A 483 -5.94 7.96 -18.97
N ILE A 484 -5.71 7.73 -17.68
CA ILE A 484 -4.35 7.67 -17.13
C ILE A 484 -3.55 6.56 -17.81
N ILE A 485 -4.14 5.39 -18.03
CA ILE A 485 -3.48 4.27 -18.70
C ILE A 485 -3.14 4.60 -20.14
N SER A 486 -4.07 5.17 -20.91
CA SER A 486 -3.86 5.48 -22.33
C SER A 486 -2.88 6.63 -22.57
N ASN A 487 -2.74 7.54 -21.60
CA ASN A 487 -1.88 8.72 -21.71
C ASN A 487 -0.64 8.65 -20.79
N TRP A 488 -0.31 7.46 -20.28
CA TRP A 488 0.76 7.32 -19.29
C TRP A 488 2.09 7.90 -19.75
N ASN A 489 2.52 7.60 -20.96
CA ASN A 489 3.80 8.07 -21.51
C ASN A 489 3.87 9.61 -21.59
N HIS A 490 2.74 10.27 -21.85
CA HIS A 490 2.65 11.72 -21.88
C HIS A 490 2.58 12.33 -20.49
N LEU A 491 1.82 11.71 -19.60
CA LEU A 491 1.73 12.13 -18.19
C LEU A 491 3.07 11.93 -17.48
N SER A 492 3.72 10.82 -17.71
CA SER A 492 4.98 10.47 -17.06
C SER A 492 6.17 11.36 -17.47
N SER A 493 6.14 11.94 -18.69
CA SER A 493 7.17 12.91 -19.11
C SER A 493 7.19 14.19 -18.27
N ASN A 494 6.06 14.49 -17.60
CA ASN A 494 5.92 15.63 -16.70
C ASN A 494 6.20 15.28 -15.23
N PHE A 495 6.55 14.02 -14.95
CA PHE A 495 6.84 13.54 -13.61
C PHE A 495 8.35 13.55 -13.37
N SER A 496 8.90 14.68 -12.97
CA SER A 496 10.22 14.70 -12.37
C SER A 496 10.09 14.13 -10.96
N PHE A 497 10.56 12.88 -10.75
CA PHE A 497 10.90 12.48 -9.40
C PHE A 497 12.03 13.37 -8.93
N PRO A 498 11.98 13.97 -7.73
CA PRO A 498 13.19 14.49 -7.13
C PRO A 498 14.11 13.28 -6.91
N ILE A 499 15.18 13.24 -7.72
CA ILE A 499 16.30 12.32 -7.54
C ILE A 499 17.03 12.70 -6.27
#